data_a6ececd6ef001f1549aaddf3002872b6
#
_entry.id   a6ececd6ef001f1549aaddf3002872b6
#
_cell.length_a   1.000
_cell.length_b   1.000
_cell.length_c   1.000
_cell.angle_alpha   90.00
_cell.angle_beta   90.00
_cell.angle_gamma   90.00
#
_symmetry.space_group_name_H-M   'P 1'
#
loop_
_entity.id
_entity.type
_entity.pdbx_description
1 polymer ?
#
loop_
_entity_poly.entity_id
_entity_poly.type
_entity_poly.pdbx_seq_one_letter_code
_entity_poly.pdbx_strand_id
1 'polypeptide(L)'
;MISKQLQRELSQFKQYISFERGLSENSVAAYSQDTERFAEFLMTKEMTTFSRAQSEDVMAFLRTLEECGLTVKSRTRYLSSLRGLTKFLAATGIMTDDICALIDTPKITRELPDALSAEEMQLLLEQPDTSTLGGIRNRAILETLYACGLRVSELCGLRQRDILREHEIVRVFGKGSKERIVPIGISALVWLAKYQSEVRPKFAQQSVPNDDIVFLNQRGGKLTRMAIWNFVTDAARSAKIDKEIHPHTFRHSFATHLLEGG
;
A
#
# COMPACT_ATOMS: atom_id res chain seq x y z
N MET A 1 6.76 27.69 -12.01
CA MET A 1 7.28 27.78 -10.60
C MET A 1 6.12 28.27 -9.73
N ILE A 2 5.81 27.54 -8.65
CA ILE A 2 4.70 27.91 -7.75
C ILE A 2 5.03 29.22 -7.03
N SER A 3 4.04 30.12 -6.83
CA SER A 3 4.21 31.40 -6.15
C SER A 3 4.64 31.19 -4.69
N LYS A 4 5.32 32.17 -4.08
CA LYS A 4 5.70 32.12 -2.66
C LYS A 4 4.49 31.99 -1.73
N GLN A 5 3.37 32.59 -2.09
CA GLN A 5 2.14 32.53 -1.29
C GLN A 5 1.55 31.12 -1.32
N LEU A 6 1.36 30.50 -2.50
CA LEU A 6 0.90 29.12 -2.62
C LEU A 6 1.84 28.13 -1.90
N GLN A 7 3.18 28.32 -1.98
CA GLN A 7 4.15 27.48 -1.25
C GLN A 7 3.97 27.57 0.26
N ARG A 8 3.70 28.78 0.79
CA ARG A 8 3.43 28.99 2.21
C ARG A 8 2.14 28.27 2.64
N GLU A 9 1.06 28.42 1.88
CA GLU A 9 -0.24 27.79 2.15
C GLU A 9 -0.13 26.25 2.10
N LEU A 10 0.60 25.69 1.13
CA LEU A 10 0.90 24.25 1.05
C LEU A 10 1.74 23.76 2.24
N SER A 11 2.73 24.54 2.67
CA SER A 11 3.57 24.18 3.83
C SER A 11 2.75 24.14 5.11
N GLN A 12 1.82 25.10 5.31
CA GLN A 12 0.89 25.11 6.45
C GLN A 12 -0.03 23.89 6.41
N PHE A 13 -0.60 23.56 5.25
CA PHE A 13 -1.43 22.37 5.09
C PHE A 13 -0.65 21.08 5.39
N LYS A 14 0.60 20.97 4.90
CA LYS A 14 1.46 19.82 5.17
C LYS A 14 1.72 19.64 6.66
N GLN A 15 1.99 20.72 7.39
CA GLN A 15 2.14 20.70 8.84
C GLN A 15 0.84 20.25 9.54
N TYR A 16 -0.29 20.78 9.15
CA TYR A 16 -1.60 20.41 9.68
C TYR A 16 -1.89 18.91 9.51
N ILE A 17 -1.72 18.35 8.30
CA ILE A 17 -1.99 16.92 8.07
C ILE A 17 -0.99 16.00 8.77
N SER A 18 0.24 16.46 8.98
CA SER A 18 1.30 15.71 9.66
C SER A 18 1.10 15.69 11.17
N PHE A 19 0.94 16.86 11.80
CA PHE A 19 0.94 16.99 13.25
C PHE A 19 -0.46 16.93 13.86
N GLU A 20 -1.43 17.65 13.31
CA GLU A 20 -2.78 17.69 13.89
C GLU A 20 -3.65 16.52 13.46
N ARG A 21 -3.58 16.10 12.18
CA ARG A 21 -4.32 14.95 11.67
C ARG A 21 -3.59 13.62 11.87
N GLY A 22 -2.31 13.64 12.22
CA GLY A 22 -1.50 12.45 12.48
C GLY A 22 -1.47 11.47 11.30
N LEU A 23 -1.48 11.97 10.07
CA LEU A 23 -1.43 11.11 8.89
C LEU A 23 -0.05 10.44 8.78
N SER A 24 -0.03 9.21 8.22
CA SER A 24 1.22 8.53 7.94
C SER A 24 2.08 9.30 6.93
N GLU A 25 3.40 9.18 7.00
CA GLU A 25 4.36 9.82 6.07
C GLU A 25 3.97 9.62 4.60
N ASN A 26 3.57 8.39 4.21
CA ASN A 26 3.10 8.10 2.86
C ASN A 26 1.83 8.86 2.49
N SER A 27 0.90 9.05 3.44
CA SER A 27 -0.32 9.83 3.20
C SER A 27 0.00 11.32 3.09
N VAL A 28 0.89 11.83 3.93
CA VAL A 28 1.37 13.22 3.88
C VAL A 28 2.05 13.48 2.55
N ALA A 29 2.96 12.59 2.10
CA ALA A 29 3.64 12.72 0.82
C ALA A 29 2.64 12.72 -0.36
N ALA A 30 1.67 11.80 -0.37
CA ALA A 30 0.67 11.72 -1.42
C ALA A 30 -0.22 12.98 -1.47
N TYR A 31 -0.70 13.45 -0.31
CA TYR A 31 -1.53 14.65 -0.24
C TYR A 31 -0.74 15.90 -0.64
N SER A 32 0.52 16.02 -0.20
CA SER A 32 1.39 17.13 -0.62
C SER A 32 1.56 17.16 -2.13
N GLN A 33 1.90 16.03 -2.74
CA GLN A 33 2.07 15.94 -4.20
C GLN A 33 0.78 16.29 -4.97
N ASP A 34 -0.37 15.80 -4.49
CA ASP A 34 -1.65 16.08 -5.13
C ASP A 34 -2.00 17.56 -5.07
N THR A 35 -1.80 18.20 -3.92
CA THR A 35 -2.11 19.62 -3.70
C THR A 35 -1.10 20.54 -4.38
N GLU A 36 0.17 20.15 -4.50
CA GLU A 36 1.18 20.85 -5.30
C GLU A 36 0.79 20.88 -6.78
N ARG A 37 0.34 19.74 -7.34
CA ARG A 37 -0.14 19.69 -8.74
C ARG A 37 -1.35 20.61 -8.97
N PHE A 38 -2.24 20.71 -8.01
CA PHE A 38 -3.35 21.66 -8.11
C PHE A 38 -2.86 23.11 -8.05
N ALA A 39 -1.89 23.44 -7.21
CA ALA A 39 -1.28 24.77 -7.17
C ALA A 39 -0.58 25.09 -8.50
N GLU A 40 0.12 24.14 -9.12
CA GLU A 40 0.71 24.30 -10.46
C GLU A 40 -0.37 24.60 -11.51
N PHE A 41 -1.51 23.90 -11.47
CA PHE A 41 -2.64 24.15 -12.34
C PHE A 41 -3.22 25.56 -12.13
N LEU A 42 -3.37 26.04 -10.89
CA LEU A 42 -3.83 27.40 -10.61
C LEU A 42 -2.86 28.47 -11.16
N MET A 43 -1.55 28.18 -11.12
CA MET A 43 -0.54 29.07 -11.73
C MET A 43 -0.70 29.20 -13.25
N THR A 44 -1.21 28.20 -13.97
CA THR A 44 -1.53 28.33 -15.40
C THR A 44 -2.70 29.29 -15.66
N LYS A 45 -3.49 29.59 -14.63
CA LYS A 45 -4.58 30.57 -14.63
C LYS A 45 -4.18 31.89 -13.96
N GLU A 46 -2.88 32.15 -13.79
CA GLU A 46 -2.33 33.35 -13.15
C GLU A 46 -2.79 33.56 -11.68
N MET A 47 -3.25 32.48 -11.02
CA MET A 47 -3.64 32.51 -9.61
C MET A 47 -2.44 32.23 -8.71
N THR A 48 -2.12 33.17 -7.84
CA THR A 48 -0.94 33.13 -6.96
C THR A 48 -1.26 32.75 -5.51
N THR A 49 -2.52 32.52 -5.17
CA THR A 49 -3.04 32.11 -3.86
C THR A 49 -4.27 31.24 -4.02
N PHE A 50 -4.53 30.32 -3.09
CA PHE A 50 -5.74 29.51 -3.09
C PHE A 50 -7.02 30.32 -2.80
N SER A 51 -6.92 31.47 -2.15
CA SER A 51 -8.09 32.29 -1.79
C SER A 51 -8.92 32.77 -3.00
N ARG A 52 -8.37 32.72 -4.20
CA ARG A 52 -9.03 33.09 -5.47
C ARG A 52 -9.65 31.89 -6.20
N ALA A 53 -9.31 30.66 -5.79
CA ALA A 53 -9.82 29.47 -6.44
C ALA A 53 -11.31 29.27 -6.16
N GLN A 54 -12.02 28.73 -7.14
CA GLN A 54 -13.46 28.44 -7.10
C GLN A 54 -13.72 26.95 -7.35
N SER A 55 -14.94 26.48 -7.13
CA SER A 55 -15.35 25.09 -7.39
C SER A 55 -15.10 24.68 -8.85
N GLU A 56 -15.28 25.62 -9.79
CA GLU A 56 -15.04 25.44 -11.22
C GLU A 56 -13.58 25.12 -11.52
N ASP A 57 -12.64 25.68 -10.77
CA ASP A 57 -11.21 25.40 -10.94
C ASP A 57 -10.86 24.00 -10.50
N VAL A 58 -11.47 23.51 -9.42
CA VAL A 58 -11.31 22.12 -8.99
C VAL A 58 -11.88 21.17 -10.06
N MET A 59 -13.07 21.46 -10.59
CA MET A 59 -13.68 20.65 -11.64
C MET A 59 -12.85 20.68 -12.93
N ALA A 60 -12.34 21.84 -13.32
CA ALA A 60 -11.45 21.97 -14.48
C ALA A 60 -10.16 21.17 -14.30
N PHE A 61 -9.54 21.24 -13.11
CA PHE A 61 -8.36 20.43 -12.79
C PHE A 61 -8.64 18.93 -12.90
N LEU A 62 -9.77 18.45 -12.33
CA LEU A 62 -10.14 17.04 -12.43
C LEU A 62 -10.39 16.58 -13.87
N ARG A 63 -10.92 17.45 -14.75
CA ARG A 63 -11.05 17.19 -16.20
C ARG A 63 -9.68 17.11 -16.87
N THR A 64 -8.77 18.03 -16.58
CA THR A 64 -7.40 17.97 -17.10
C THR A 64 -6.70 16.67 -16.73
N LEU A 65 -6.89 16.18 -15.49
CA LEU A 65 -6.36 14.88 -15.08
C LEU A 65 -6.99 13.71 -15.88
N GLU A 66 -8.26 13.79 -16.24
CA GLU A 66 -8.95 12.83 -17.11
C GLU A 66 -8.39 12.82 -18.51
N GLU A 67 -8.23 14.00 -19.11
CA GLU A 67 -7.64 14.20 -20.44
C GLU A 67 -6.18 13.68 -20.48
N CYS A 68 -5.44 13.77 -19.36
CA CYS A 68 -4.12 13.15 -19.19
C CYS A 68 -4.17 11.63 -18.98
N GLY A 69 -5.34 10.99 -19.08
CA GLY A 69 -5.49 9.53 -18.98
C GLY A 69 -5.49 8.97 -17.56
N LEU A 70 -5.66 9.81 -16.51
CA LEU A 70 -5.73 9.30 -15.14
C LEU A 70 -7.04 8.55 -14.89
N THR A 71 -6.93 7.39 -14.23
CA THR A 71 -8.08 6.56 -13.88
C THR A 71 -9.04 7.28 -12.91
N VAL A 72 -10.31 6.87 -12.90
CA VAL A 72 -11.33 7.36 -11.96
C VAL A 72 -10.84 7.24 -10.51
N LYS A 73 -10.19 6.11 -10.15
CA LYS A 73 -9.63 5.88 -8.83
C LYS A 73 -8.55 6.92 -8.46
N SER A 74 -7.68 7.26 -9.40
CA SER A 74 -6.66 8.29 -9.20
C SER A 74 -7.30 9.67 -9.01
N ARG A 75 -8.26 10.05 -9.86
CA ARG A 75 -8.99 11.32 -9.75
C ARG A 75 -9.77 11.46 -8.44
N THR A 76 -10.38 10.37 -7.96
CA THR A 76 -11.04 10.32 -6.64
C THR A 76 -10.04 10.57 -5.50
N ARG A 77 -8.81 10.05 -5.61
CA ARG A 77 -7.75 10.33 -4.63
C ARG A 77 -7.37 11.82 -4.63
N TYR A 78 -7.17 12.41 -5.81
CA TYR A 78 -6.91 13.85 -5.94
C TYR A 78 -8.03 14.68 -5.29
N LEU A 79 -9.29 14.39 -5.59
CA LEU A 79 -10.42 15.10 -4.98
C LEU A 79 -10.41 14.96 -3.45
N SER A 80 -10.05 13.78 -2.92
CA SER A 80 -9.92 13.59 -1.45
C SER A 80 -8.82 14.45 -0.84
N SER A 81 -7.69 14.60 -1.53
CA SER A 81 -6.57 15.47 -1.12
C SER A 81 -6.99 16.94 -1.17
N LEU A 82 -7.69 17.36 -2.22
CA LEU A 82 -8.19 18.73 -2.37
C LEU A 82 -9.27 19.07 -1.33
N ARG A 83 -10.19 18.16 -1.03
CA ARG A 83 -11.15 18.34 0.08
C ARG A 83 -10.44 18.57 1.43
N GLY A 84 -9.35 17.84 1.67
CA GLY A 84 -8.53 18.06 2.86
C GLY A 84 -7.90 19.45 2.89
N LEU A 85 -7.38 19.91 1.75
CA LEU A 85 -6.78 21.23 1.60
C LEU A 85 -7.83 22.34 1.75
N THR A 86 -8.93 22.31 0.99
CA THR A 86 -9.92 23.40 0.99
C THR A 86 -10.62 23.53 2.33
N LYS A 87 -10.89 22.40 2.99
CA LYS A 87 -11.42 22.40 4.36
C LYS A 87 -10.45 23.06 5.36
N PHE A 88 -9.15 22.79 5.22
CA PHE A 88 -8.12 23.43 6.05
C PHE A 88 -8.05 24.94 5.77
N LEU A 89 -8.04 25.34 4.50
CA LEU A 89 -7.96 26.75 4.09
C LEU A 89 -9.19 27.56 4.53
N ALA A 90 -10.37 26.96 4.50
CA ALA A 90 -11.59 27.57 5.03
C ALA A 90 -11.52 27.69 6.56
N ALA A 91 -11.09 26.64 7.26
CA ALA A 91 -10.96 26.66 8.72
C ALA A 91 -9.93 27.68 9.25
N THR A 92 -8.89 27.98 8.44
CA THR A 92 -7.86 28.98 8.79
C THR A 92 -8.16 30.39 8.28
N GLY A 93 -9.32 30.60 7.64
CA GLY A 93 -9.74 31.90 7.11
C GLY A 93 -8.96 32.37 5.87
N ILE A 94 -8.17 31.48 5.23
CA ILE A 94 -7.51 31.79 3.95
C ILE A 94 -8.54 31.77 2.82
N MET A 95 -9.55 30.91 2.90
CA MET A 95 -10.70 30.88 2.01
C MET A 95 -11.97 31.22 2.81
N THR A 96 -12.96 31.82 2.17
CA THR A 96 -14.27 32.08 2.80
C THR A 96 -15.08 30.82 2.98
N ASP A 97 -15.02 29.91 2.02
CA ASP A 97 -15.83 28.69 1.95
C ASP A 97 -15.01 27.48 1.50
N ASP A 98 -15.50 26.27 1.81
CA ASP A 98 -14.95 25.02 1.29
C ASP A 98 -15.48 24.76 -0.12
N ILE A 99 -14.71 25.17 -1.14
CA ILE A 99 -15.07 25.05 -2.55
C ILE A 99 -15.22 23.58 -3.04
N CYS A 100 -14.78 22.60 -2.26
CA CYS A 100 -14.97 21.19 -2.57
C CYS A 100 -16.21 20.57 -1.92
N ALA A 101 -16.93 21.31 -1.06
CA ALA A 101 -18.04 20.77 -0.26
C ALA A 101 -19.14 20.12 -1.10
N LEU A 102 -19.49 20.74 -2.24
CA LEU A 102 -20.59 20.31 -3.12
C LEU A 102 -20.12 19.50 -4.34
N ILE A 103 -18.82 19.26 -4.50
CA ILE A 103 -18.32 18.48 -5.63
C ILE A 103 -18.57 16.99 -5.39
N ASP A 104 -19.32 16.34 -6.28
CA ASP A 104 -19.59 14.91 -6.19
C ASP A 104 -18.32 14.09 -6.41
N THR A 105 -18.23 12.98 -5.66
CA THR A 105 -17.15 12.01 -5.86
C THR A 105 -17.43 11.20 -7.13
N PRO A 106 -16.50 11.10 -8.07
CA PRO A 106 -16.67 10.25 -9.24
C PRO A 106 -17.05 8.82 -8.81
N LYS A 107 -18.13 8.28 -9.38
CA LYS A 107 -18.58 6.92 -9.07
C LYS A 107 -17.56 5.91 -9.55
N ILE A 108 -16.93 5.20 -8.63
CA ILE A 108 -16.09 4.05 -8.92
C ILE A 108 -17.02 2.85 -9.01
N THR A 109 -17.15 2.27 -10.18
CA THR A 109 -17.75 0.94 -10.29
C THR A 109 -16.83 -0.02 -9.54
N ARG A 110 -17.25 -0.49 -8.38
CA ARG A 110 -16.52 -1.52 -7.64
C ARG A 110 -16.78 -2.84 -8.35
N GLU A 111 -15.90 -3.23 -9.22
CA GLU A 111 -15.75 -4.65 -9.53
C GLU A 111 -15.32 -5.32 -8.24
N LEU A 112 -16.06 -6.33 -7.80
CA LEU A 112 -15.62 -7.16 -6.68
C LEU A 112 -14.31 -7.79 -7.13
N PRO A 113 -13.20 -7.60 -6.36
CA PRO A 113 -11.94 -8.23 -6.73
C PRO A 113 -12.18 -9.75 -6.78
N ASP A 114 -11.86 -10.38 -7.89
CA ASP A 114 -11.93 -11.83 -8.02
C ASP A 114 -11.00 -12.47 -6.99
N ALA A 115 -11.58 -13.10 -5.96
CA ALA A 115 -10.83 -13.96 -5.10
C ALA A 115 -10.32 -15.15 -5.92
N LEU A 116 -9.12 -15.63 -5.60
CA LEU A 116 -8.64 -16.89 -6.16
C LEU A 116 -9.44 -18.04 -5.51
N SER A 117 -9.78 -19.08 -6.30
CA SER A 117 -10.28 -20.31 -5.71
C SER A 117 -9.18 -21.01 -4.89
N ALA A 118 -9.56 -22.00 -4.08
CA ALA A 118 -8.59 -22.78 -3.31
C ALA A 118 -7.59 -23.50 -4.22
N GLU A 119 -8.05 -24.02 -5.38
CA GLU A 119 -7.23 -24.68 -6.38
C GLU A 119 -6.27 -23.69 -7.07
N GLU A 120 -6.76 -22.51 -7.46
CA GLU A 120 -5.91 -21.46 -8.04
C GLU A 120 -4.85 -20.99 -7.04
N MET A 121 -5.22 -20.85 -5.77
CA MET A 121 -4.28 -20.49 -4.70
C MET A 121 -3.22 -21.58 -4.53
N GLN A 122 -3.60 -22.86 -4.50
CA GLN A 122 -2.67 -23.98 -4.39
C GLN A 122 -1.69 -23.99 -5.57
N LEU A 123 -2.19 -23.85 -6.80
CA LEU A 123 -1.35 -23.75 -7.99
C LEU A 123 -0.34 -22.60 -7.88
N LEU A 124 -0.78 -21.44 -7.41
CA LEU A 124 0.08 -20.27 -7.24
C LEU A 124 1.18 -20.50 -6.20
N LEU A 125 0.82 -21.12 -5.08
CA LEU A 125 1.76 -21.43 -4.02
C LEU A 125 2.84 -22.40 -4.49
N GLU A 126 2.56 -23.33 -5.40
CA GLU A 126 3.47 -24.34 -5.91
C GLU A 126 4.46 -23.86 -6.98
N GLN A 127 4.29 -22.64 -7.53
CA GLN A 127 5.13 -22.13 -8.60
C GLN A 127 6.61 -21.90 -8.23
N PRO A 128 6.97 -21.46 -6.99
CA PRO A 128 8.38 -21.23 -6.70
C PRO A 128 9.23 -22.53 -6.82
N ASP A 129 10.31 -22.49 -7.58
CA ASP A 129 11.26 -23.59 -7.70
C ASP A 129 12.02 -23.84 -6.38
N THR A 130 11.53 -24.76 -5.58
CA THR A 130 12.07 -25.07 -4.26
C THR A 130 13.40 -25.85 -4.27
N SER A 131 13.97 -26.11 -5.42
CA SER A 131 15.36 -26.59 -5.54
C SER A 131 16.37 -25.45 -5.33
N THR A 132 15.94 -24.21 -5.43
CA THR A 132 16.76 -23.00 -5.24
C THR A 132 16.52 -22.34 -3.89
N LEU A 133 17.55 -21.68 -3.35
CA LEU A 133 17.43 -20.91 -2.11
C LEU A 133 16.37 -19.77 -2.26
N GLY A 134 16.34 -19.12 -3.40
CA GLY A 134 15.36 -18.09 -3.72
C GLY A 134 13.94 -18.63 -3.77
N GLY A 135 13.75 -19.80 -4.35
CA GLY A 135 12.44 -20.44 -4.45
C GLY A 135 11.90 -20.91 -3.09
N ILE A 136 12.74 -21.49 -2.23
CA ILE A 136 12.34 -21.83 -0.84
C ILE A 136 11.85 -20.57 -0.09
N ARG A 137 12.61 -19.46 -0.19
CA ARG A 137 12.18 -18.18 0.38
C ARG A 137 10.85 -17.72 -0.20
N ASN A 138 10.72 -17.73 -1.52
CA ASN A 138 9.52 -17.23 -2.18
C ASN A 138 8.29 -18.08 -1.82
N ARG A 139 8.45 -19.41 -1.73
CA ARG A 139 7.38 -20.30 -1.23
C ARG A 139 6.97 -19.92 0.19
N ALA A 140 7.91 -19.77 1.11
CA ALA A 140 7.62 -19.36 2.48
C ALA A 140 6.92 -18.00 2.57
N ILE A 141 7.26 -17.05 1.67
CA ILE A 141 6.59 -15.75 1.59
C ILE A 141 5.13 -15.90 1.14
N LEU A 142 4.87 -16.65 0.05
CA LEU A 142 3.51 -16.85 -0.46
C LEU A 142 2.62 -17.54 0.56
N GLU A 143 3.14 -18.60 1.19
CA GLU A 143 2.43 -19.32 2.28
C GLU A 143 2.09 -18.39 3.45
N THR A 144 3.03 -17.56 3.89
CA THR A 144 2.81 -16.62 5.00
C THR A 144 1.82 -15.50 4.63
N LEU A 145 1.90 -14.97 3.40
CA LEU A 145 0.95 -13.99 2.91
C LEU A 145 -0.48 -14.52 2.92
N TYR A 146 -0.66 -15.76 2.43
CA TYR A 146 -1.97 -16.38 2.37
C TYR A 146 -2.47 -16.79 3.75
N ALA A 147 -1.70 -17.55 4.50
CA ALA A 147 -2.12 -18.08 5.80
C ALA A 147 -2.49 -17.00 6.83
N CYS A 148 -1.84 -15.84 6.79
CA CYS A 148 -2.06 -14.76 7.75
C CYS A 148 -2.80 -13.54 7.15
N GLY A 149 -3.12 -13.54 5.88
CA GLY A 149 -3.72 -12.40 5.20
C GLY A 149 -2.94 -11.09 5.38
N LEU A 150 -1.60 -11.14 5.35
CA LEU A 150 -0.74 -9.99 5.62
C LEU A 150 -0.78 -8.95 4.50
N ARG A 151 -0.62 -7.67 4.88
CA ARG A 151 -0.21 -6.65 3.90
C ARG A 151 1.27 -6.85 3.54
N VAL A 152 1.67 -6.50 2.32
CA VAL A 152 3.08 -6.59 1.89
C VAL A 152 4.03 -5.84 2.83
N SER A 153 3.63 -4.66 3.30
CA SER A 153 4.45 -3.88 4.25
C SER A 153 4.61 -4.59 5.60
N GLU A 154 3.59 -5.30 6.07
CA GLU A 154 3.61 -6.09 7.30
C GLU A 154 4.56 -7.28 7.13
N LEU A 155 4.45 -8.01 6.01
CA LEU A 155 5.36 -9.11 5.69
C LEU A 155 6.82 -8.65 5.59
N CYS A 156 7.09 -7.54 4.89
CA CYS A 156 8.44 -6.98 4.79
C CYS A 156 9.02 -6.60 6.16
N GLY A 157 8.17 -6.20 7.11
CA GLY A 157 8.58 -5.80 8.46
C GLY A 157 8.49 -6.90 9.50
N LEU A 158 8.06 -8.11 9.13
CA LEU A 158 7.88 -9.22 10.06
C LEU A 158 9.20 -9.63 10.69
N ARG A 159 9.22 -9.75 12.03
CA ARG A 159 10.40 -10.13 12.80
C ARG A 159 10.31 -11.57 13.26
N GLN A 160 11.44 -12.24 13.43
CA GLN A 160 11.48 -13.64 13.88
C GLN A 160 10.81 -13.83 15.25
N ARG A 161 11.04 -12.89 16.17
CA ARG A 161 10.43 -12.87 17.51
C ARG A 161 8.90 -12.68 17.50
N ASP A 162 8.32 -12.29 16.38
CA ASP A 162 6.87 -12.10 16.25
C ASP A 162 6.16 -13.37 15.74
N ILE A 163 6.90 -14.44 15.44
CA ILE A 163 6.37 -15.75 15.08
C ILE A 163 6.39 -16.65 16.31
N LEU A 164 5.24 -16.88 16.91
CA LEU A 164 5.07 -17.69 18.11
C LEU A 164 4.62 -19.10 17.69
N ARG A 165 5.59 -19.94 17.28
CA ARG A 165 5.34 -21.25 16.66
C ARG A 165 4.55 -22.21 17.55
N GLU A 166 4.87 -22.25 18.85
CA GLU A 166 4.21 -23.13 19.83
C GLU A 166 2.71 -22.81 19.98
N HIS A 167 2.33 -21.57 19.66
CA HIS A 167 0.95 -21.09 19.74
C HIS A 167 0.30 -20.98 18.36
N GLU A 168 1.02 -21.29 17.30
CA GLU A 168 0.54 -21.16 15.91
C GLU A 168 0.00 -19.76 15.58
N ILE A 169 0.66 -18.70 16.10
CA ILE A 169 0.26 -17.31 15.89
C ILE A 169 1.41 -16.42 15.46
N VAL A 170 1.06 -15.34 14.79
CA VAL A 170 1.97 -14.27 14.38
C VAL A 170 1.46 -12.94 14.91
N ARG A 171 2.34 -12.17 15.57
CA ARG A 171 2.09 -10.78 15.90
C ARG A 171 2.37 -9.88 14.71
N VAL A 172 1.40 -9.07 14.34
CA VAL A 172 1.47 -8.22 13.17
C VAL A 172 1.25 -6.77 13.58
N PHE A 173 2.17 -5.91 13.19
CA PHE A 173 2.08 -4.47 13.44
C PHE A 173 1.52 -3.75 12.19
N GLY A 174 0.34 -3.17 12.33
CA GLY A 174 -0.35 -2.43 11.29
C GLY A 174 -0.06 -0.92 11.30
N LYS A 175 -0.87 -0.18 10.57
CA LYS A 175 -0.80 1.29 10.52
C LYS A 175 -1.00 1.89 11.92
N GLY A 176 -0.12 2.81 12.31
CA GLY A 176 -0.16 3.46 13.62
C GLY A 176 0.32 2.56 14.76
N SER A 177 1.20 1.60 14.47
CA SER A 177 1.74 0.62 15.45
C SER A 177 0.68 -0.22 16.15
N LYS A 178 -0.53 -0.31 15.58
CA LYS A 178 -1.57 -1.18 16.12
C LYS A 178 -1.15 -2.64 15.94
N GLU A 179 -1.06 -3.35 17.05
CA GLU A 179 -0.77 -4.78 17.09
C GLU A 179 -2.05 -5.59 16.88
N ARG A 180 -1.92 -6.69 16.14
CA ARG A 180 -2.93 -7.75 16.09
C ARG A 180 -2.26 -9.10 16.06
N ILE A 181 -2.93 -10.09 16.63
CA ILE A 181 -2.55 -11.48 16.58
C ILE A 181 -3.32 -12.15 15.43
N VAL A 182 -2.62 -12.95 14.64
CA VAL A 182 -3.21 -13.67 13.51
C VAL A 182 -2.78 -15.13 13.61
N PRO A 183 -3.70 -16.09 13.48
CA PRO A 183 -3.32 -17.51 13.40
C PRO A 183 -2.50 -17.75 12.14
N ILE A 184 -1.61 -18.76 12.21
CA ILE A 184 -0.80 -19.22 11.08
C ILE A 184 -0.96 -20.71 10.92
N GLY A 185 -1.35 -21.16 9.73
CA GLY A 185 -1.53 -22.57 9.44
C GLY A 185 -0.22 -23.36 9.39
N ILE A 186 -0.32 -24.67 9.62
CA ILE A 186 0.81 -25.59 9.67
C ILE A 186 1.68 -25.56 8.42
N SER A 187 1.06 -25.48 7.22
CA SER A 187 1.81 -25.40 5.95
C SER A 187 2.77 -24.21 5.93
N ALA A 188 2.28 -23.03 6.32
CA ALA A 188 3.11 -21.84 6.37
C ALA A 188 4.23 -21.95 7.41
N LEU A 189 3.96 -22.57 8.56
CA LEU A 189 4.99 -22.83 9.59
C LEU A 189 6.08 -23.78 9.10
N VAL A 190 5.73 -24.81 8.35
CA VAL A 190 6.69 -25.77 7.75
C VAL A 190 7.62 -25.03 6.77
N TRP A 191 7.06 -24.24 5.86
CA TRP A 191 7.86 -23.47 4.88
C TRP A 191 8.70 -22.37 5.53
N LEU A 192 8.18 -21.70 6.55
CA LEU A 192 8.93 -20.75 7.36
C LEU A 192 10.10 -21.43 8.08
N ALA A 193 9.88 -22.60 8.69
CA ALA A 193 10.92 -23.35 9.35
C ALA A 193 12.04 -23.73 8.38
N LYS A 194 11.67 -24.29 7.22
CA LYS A 194 12.63 -24.64 6.15
C LYS A 194 13.43 -23.43 5.69
N TYR A 195 12.76 -22.31 5.40
CA TYR A 195 13.44 -21.09 5.01
C TYR A 195 14.41 -20.59 6.09
N GLN A 196 13.97 -20.55 7.36
CA GLN A 196 14.78 -20.02 8.46
C GLN A 196 15.99 -20.91 8.79
N SER A 197 15.89 -22.23 8.60
CA SER A 197 17.02 -23.14 8.86
C SER A 197 17.98 -23.28 7.68
N GLU A 198 17.49 -23.38 6.46
CA GLU A 198 18.31 -23.74 5.28
C GLU A 198 18.78 -22.54 4.47
N VAL A 199 18.01 -21.44 4.42
CA VAL A 199 18.21 -20.35 3.48
C VAL A 199 18.60 -19.04 4.18
N ARG A 200 17.84 -18.63 5.19
CA ARG A 200 18.04 -17.37 5.88
C ARG A 200 19.46 -17.17 6.43
N PRO A 201 20.12 -18.17 7.03
CA PRO A 201 21.50 -18.02 7.50
C PRO A 201 22.49 -17.69 6.37
N LYS A 202 22.30 -18.31 5.19
CA LYS A 202 23.16 -18.07 4.03
C LYS A 202 23.01 -16.64 3.48
N PHE A 203 21.80 -16.08 3.52
CA PHE A 203 21.57 -14.70 3.12
C PHE A 203 22.06 -13.70 4.19
N ALA A 204 21.87 -13.99 5.45
CA ALA A 204 22.29 -13.14 6.56
C ALA A 204 23.81 -12.93 6.65
N GLN A 205 24.61 -13.90 6.19
CA GLN A 205 26.07 -13.82 6.15
C GLN A 205 26.61 -12.72 5.24
N GLN A 206 25.79 -12.19 4.32
CA GLN A 206 26.18 -11.20 3.34
C GLN A 206 25.93 -9.74 3.77
N SER A 207 25.44 -9.51 4.99
CA SER A 207 25.01 -8.19 5.45
C SER A 207 25.46 -7.88 6.88
N VAL A 208 25.51 -6.59 7.21
CA VAL A 208 25.60 -6.06 8.59
C VAL A 208 24.39 -6.58 9.41
N PRO A 209 24.51 -6.72 10.76
CA PRO A 209 23.49 -7.30 11.61
C PRO A 209 22.09 -6.79 11.27
N ASN A 210 21.24 -7.71 10.88
CA ASN A 210 19.91 -7.40 10.38
C ASN A 210 18.93 -7.50 11.54
N ASP A 211 18.13 -6.46 11.70
CA ASP A 211 17.11 -6.25 12.73
C ASP A 211 16.07 -7.39 12.84
N ASP A 212 16.48 -8.62 13.11
CA ASP A 212 15.57 -9.74 13.39
C ASP A 212 14.48 -9.95 12.30
N ILE A 213 14.65 -9.35 11.11
CA ILE A 213 13.69 -9.48 10.00
C ILE A 213 13.66 -10.92 9.49
N VAL A 214 12.45 -11.46 9.28
CA VAL A 214 12.28 -12.83 8.79
C VAL A 214 12.80 -12.96 7.37
N PHE A 215 12.24 -12.21 6.42
CA PHE A 215 12.50 -12.39 5.00
C PHE A 215 13.58 -11.45 4.48
N LEU A 216 14.68 -12.05 4.01
CA LEU A 216 15.84 -11.34 3.48
C LEU A 216 15.95 -11.47 1.96
N ASN A 217 16.50 -10.43 1.33
CA ASN A 217 16.97 -10.54 -0.04
C ASN A 217 18.29 -11.34 -0.10
N GLN A 218 18.77 -11.67 -1.29
CA GLN A 218 20.01 -12.45 -1.47
C GLN A 218 21.25 -11.75 -0.91
N ARG A 219 21.23 -10.43 -0.73
CA ARG A 219 22.31 -9.63 -0.14
C ARG A 219 22.17 -9.46 1.38
N GLY A 220 21.24 -10.19 2.01
CA GLY A 220 20.99 -10.14 3.45
C GLY A 220 20.16 -8.95 3.94
N GLY A 221 19.79 -8.02 3.07
CA GLY A 221 18.96 -6.87 3.42
C GLY A 221 17.46 -7.19 3.43
N LYS A 222 16.66 -6.29 3.97
CA LYS A 222 15.19 -6.35 3.96
C LYS A 222 14.65 -6.40 2.53
N LEU A 223 13.60 -7.20 2.29
CA LEU A 223 12.88 -7.20 1.02
C LEU A 223 12.08 -5.91 0.82
N THR A 224 12.07 -5.41 -0.41
CA THR A 224 11.21 -4.30 -0.81
C THR A 224 9.82 -4.79 -1.19
N ARG A 225 8.82 -3.93 -1.07
CA ARG A 225 7.45 -4.23 -1.53
C ARG A 225 7.41 -4.57 -3.02
N MET A 226 8.24 -3.90 -3.83
CA MET A 226 8.33 -4.16 -5.26
C MET A 226 8.88 -5.56 -5.56
N ALA A 227 9.90 -6.02 -4.81
CA ALA A 227 10.42 -7.37 -4.98
C ALA A 227 9.34 -8.44 -4.72
N ILE A 228 8.52 -8.25 -3.68
CA ILE A 228 7.39 -9.16 -3.39
C ILE A 228 6.34 -9.09 -4.50
N TRP A 229 6.01 -7.88 -4.96
CA TRP A 229 5.09 -7.71 -6.08
C TRP A 229 5.55 -8.48 -7.32
N ASN A 230 6.80 -8.32 -7.71
CA ASN A 230 7.36 -8.94 -8.92
C ASN A 230 7.23 -10.46 -8.87
N PHE A 231 7.69 -11.12 -7.79
CA PHE A 231 7.62 -12.59 -7.77
C PHE A 231 6.19 -13.13 -7.54
N VAL A 232 5.28 -12.38 -6.92
CA VAL A 232 3.85 -12.75 -6.91
C VAL A 232 3.29 -12.72 -8.33
N THR A 233 3.58 -11.67 -9.10
CA THR A 233 3.14 -11.53 -10.49
C THR A 233 3.79 -12.61 -11.38
N ASP A 234 5.07 -12.90 -11.17
CA ASP A 234 5.77 -13.95 -11.93
C ASP A 234 5.21 -15.35 -11.62
N ALA A 235 4.90 -15.64 -10.35
CA ALA A 235 4.24 -16.89 -9.96
C ALA A 235 2.84 -17.01 -10.60
N ALA A 236 2.07 -15.93 -10.61
CA ALA A 236 0.75 -15.91 -11.25
C ALA A 236 0.83 -16.20 -12.76
N ARG A 237 1.78 -15.57 -13.43
CA ARG A 237 2.04 -15.82 -14.86
C ARG A 237 2.46 -17.27 -15.12
N SER A 238 3.33 -17.84 -14.28
CA SER A 238 3.76 -19.24 -14.42
C SER A 238 2.62 -20.22 -14.16
N ALA A 239 1.73 -19.90 -13.24
CA ALA A 239 0.53 -20.69 -12.94
C ALA A 239 -0.53 -20.60 -14.06
N LYS A 240 -0.35 -19.71 -15.07
CA LYS A 240 -1.30 -19.46 -16.17
C LYS A 240 -2.72 -19.10 -15.67
N ILE A 241 -2.80 -18.37 -14.55
CA ILE A 241 -4.08 -17.91 -14.01
C ILE A 241 -4.46 -16.63 -14.76
N ASP A 242 -5.61 -16.65 -15.41
CA ASP A 242 -6.13 -15.53 -16.22
C ASP A 242 -6.87 -14.51 -15.33
N LYS A 243 -6.16 -14.01 -14.31
CA LYS A 243 -6.64 -12.97 -13.40
C LYS A 243 -5.49 -12.02 -13.07
N GLU A 244 -5.81 -10.75 -12.80
CA GLU A 244 -4.81 -9.80 -12.32
C GLU A 244 -4.47 -10.11 -10.85
N ILE A 245 -3.35 -10.81 -10.62
CA ILE A 245 -2.92 -11.22 -9.28
C ILE A 245 -1.84 -10.30 -8.76
N HIS A 246 -2.09 -9.78 -7.58
CA HIS A 246 -1.16 -8.95 -6.82
C HIS A 246 -1.24 -9.31 -5.32
N PRO A 247 -0.34 -8.83 -4.48
CA PRO A 247 -0.33 -9.24 -3.06
C PRO A 247 -1.62 -8.94 -2.28
N HIS A 248 -2.43 -7.97 -2.70
CA HIS A 248 -3.74 -7.74 -2.08
C HIS A 248 -4.75 -8.85 -2.41
N THR A 249 -4.60 -9.54 -3.55
CA THR A 249 -5.42 -10.69 -3.92
C THR A 249 -5.28 -11.82 -2.89
N PHE A 250 -4.06 -12.09 -2.38
CA PHE A 250 -3.83 -13.06 -1.30
C PHE A 250 -4.66 -12.76 -0.05
N ARG A 251 -4.64 -11.50 0.37
CA ARG A 251 -5.39 -11.07 1.56
C ARG A 251 -6.91 -11.14 1.33
N HIS A 252 -7.36 -10.86 0.12
CA HIS A 252 -8.77 -10.97 -0.25
C HIS A 252 -9.20 -12.43 -0.27
N SER A 253 -8.45 -13.30 -0.95
CA SER A 253 -8.71 -14.75 -0.99
C SER A 253 -8.67 -15.38 0.40
N PHE A 254 -7.71 -14.99 1.26
CA PHE A 254 -7.69 -15.41 2.66
C PHE A 254 -9.00 -15.06 3.37
N ALA A 255 -9.48 -13.81 3.24
CA ALA A 255 -10.72 -13.39 3.90
C ALA A 255 -11.94 -14.12 3.36
N THR A 256 -12.02 -14.36 2.04
CA THR A 256 -13.09 -15.12 1.41
C THR A 256 -13.11 -16.58 1.89
N HIS A 257 -11.95 -17.26 1.81
CA HIS A 257 -11.86 -18.67 2.22
C HIS A 257 -12.09 -18.87 3.73
N LEU A 258 -11.71 -17.89 4.56
CA LEU A 258 -12.00 -17.94 5.99
C LEU A 258 -13.51 -17.86 6.27
N LEU A 259 -14.26 -17.09 5.48
CA LEU A 259 -15.71 -16.97 5.60
C LEU A 259 -16.45 -18.20 5.05
N GLU A 260 -15.89 -18.87 4.03
CA GLU A 260 -16.46 -20.07 3.42
C GLU A 260 -16.18 -21.34 4.23
N GLY A 261 -15.07 -21.36 4.98
CA GLY A 261 -14.68 -22.50 5.82
C GLY A 261 -15.33 -22.55 7.21
N GLY A 262 -16.20 -21.60 7.54
CA GLY A 262 -16.93 -21.53 8.81
C GLY A 262 -16.18 -20.79 9.88
#